data_fc87f652ec09f226c12f990f2315225d
#
_entry.id   fc87f652ec09f226c12f990f2315225d
#
_cell.length_a   1.000
_cell.length_b   1.000
_cell.length_c   1.000
_cell.angle_alpha   90.00
_cell.angle_beta   90.00
_cell.angle_gamma   90.00
#
_symmetry.space_group_name_H-M   'P 1'
#
loop_
_entity.id
_entity.type
_entity.pdbx_description
1 polymer ?
#
loop_
_entity_poly.entity_id
_entity_poly.type
_entity_poly.pdbx_seq_one_letter_code
_entity_poly.pdbx_strand_id
1 'polypeptide(L)'
;MKTRHFILLALALCCLACTQKPQDLPKDAFVRVSGPYLIEPDGDTLFIKGTNLGNWLNPEGYMFGFQKTNSAWMIDQMFKQMVGPDFTAEFWKMFKDNYVTEKDIEFIASRGANTIRVPFHYKLFTDEDYMGLTADQDGFKRLDDVIGWCRTHGLYVILDMHDAPGGQTGDNIDDSYGYPWLLESEASQQLFCDIWKRIAEYYKNEPVVIAYDLINEPIAPYFENVPELNAKLEPLHKRVTAAIREVDPNHIIMIGAPQWNSNFDPFTDWTYDDNMMYSCHRYGGDACVEAIGNFIAFRDKTNLPMYMGEIGHNTDEWQEAFCIAMEQSNIGYTFWPYKKIRNSCFNGITPPENWDKVMEFSEAPRTTYFEVRDVRPDQAVARQAMLDFIEACKFDNCVPQEGYINSLRLDK
;
A
#
# COMPACT_ATOMS: atom_id res chain seq x y z
N MET A 1 48.42 71.84 -1.09
CA MET A 1 48.13 70.42 -1.24
C MET A 1 47.15 70.03 -0.17
N LYS A 2 45.86 69.80 -0.53
CA LYS A 2 44.82 69.43 0.42
C LYS A 2 44.40 68.02 0.05
N THR A 3 44.69 67.04 0.91
CA THR A 3 44.33 65.65 0.79
C THR A 3 42.89 65.49 1.24
N ARG A 4 41.99 65.01 0.37
CA ARG A 4 40.63 64.69 0.67
C ARG A 4 40.53 63.19 1.05
N HIS A 5 40.08 62.92 2.27
CA HIS A 5 39.74 61.56 2.73
C HIS A 5 38.32 61.24 2.26
N PHE A 6 38.18 60.16 1.47
CA PHE A 6 36.87 59.54 1.17
C PHE A 6 36.57 58.49 2.24
N ILE A 7 35.53 58.74 3.00
CA ILE A 7 34.96 57.72 3.90
C ILE A 7 33.96 56.92 3.09
N LEU A 8 34.26 55.64 2.82
CA LEU A 8 33.31 54.67 2.29
C LEU A 8 32.43 54.15 3.44
N LEU A 9 31.15 54.52 3.41
CA LEU A 9 30.12 53.93 4.27
C LEU A 9 29.60 52.65 3.61
N ALA A 10 30.02 51.49 4.10
CA ALA A 10 29.46 50.19 3.69
C ALA A 10 28.12 49.99 4.41
N LEU A 11 27.00 50.13 3.69
CA LEU A 11 25.69 49.68 4.14
C LEU A 11 25.64 48.14 4.06
N ALA A 12 25.74 47.48 5.20
CA ALA A 12 25.40 46.07 5.33
C ALA A 12 23.87 45.94 5.33
N LEU A 13 23.27 45.61 4.17
CA LEU A 13 21.90 45.10 4.11
C LEU A 13 21.89 43.70 4.71
N CYS A 14 21.48 43.56 5.97
CA CYS A 14 21.03 42.28 6.53
C CYS A 14 19.71 41.90 5.87
N CYS A 15 19.75 41.03 4.86
CA CYS A 15 18.58 40.30 4.42
C CYS A 15 18.18 39.33 5.53
N LEU A 16 17.25 39.74 6.39
CA LEU A 16 16.46 38.82 7.22
C LEU A 16 15.52 38.07 6.26
N ALA A 17 15.99 36.95 5.72
CA ALA A 17 15.10 35.95 5.16
C ALA A 17 14.29 35.40 6.34
N CYS A 18 13.13 35.97 6.59
CA CYS A 18 12.09 35.28 7.36
C CYS A 18 11.77 34.01 6.62
N THR A 19 12.31 32.90 7.05
CA THR A 19 11.77 31.56 6.72
C THR A 19 10.45 31.45 7.44
N GLN A 20 9.38 31.98 6.81
CA GLN A 20 8.03 31.61 7.23
C GLN A 20 7.96 30.10 7.07
N LYS A 21 7.63 29.39 8.18
CA LYS A 21 7.20 27.99 8.06
C LYS A 21 6.09 27.95 7.01
N PRO A 22 6.10 26.95 6.10
CA PRO A 22 4.98 26.78 5.20
C PRO A 22 3.70 26.81 6.04
N GLN A 23 2.74 27.65 5.63
CA GLN A 23 1.46 27.73 6.31
C GLN A 23 0.72 26.43 6.01
N ASP A 24 0.18 25.78 7.04
CA ASP A 24 -0.63 24.57 6.87
C ASP A 24 -1.84 24.89 5.99
N LEU A 25 -2.20 23.97 5.11
CA LEU A 25 -3.34 24.11 4.22
C LEU A 25 -4.64 24.10 5.04
N PRO A 26 -5.67 24.87 4.62
CA PRO A 26 -6.95 24.86 5.30
C PRO A 26 -7.65 23.51 5.12
N LYS A 27 -8.52 23.15 6.08
CA LYS A 27 -9.22 21.85 6.11
C LYS A 27 -10.07 21.57 4.86
N ASP A 28 -10.60 22.60 4.23
CA ASP A 28 -11.40 22.51 3.00
C ASP A 28 -10.56 22.26 1.73
N ALA A 29 -9.25 22.26 1.83
CA ALA A 29 -8.35 21.83 0.74
C ALA A 29 -8.25 20.29 0.61
N PHE A 30 -8.80 19.53 1.54
CA PHE A 30 -8.69 18.07 1.60
C PHE A 30 -10.06 17.40 1.35
N VAL A 31 -10.00 16.16 0.84
CA VAL A 31 -11.16 15.27 0.86
C VAL A 31 -11.53 14.98 2.33
N ARG A 32 -12.83 15.04 2.63
CA ARG A 32 -13.33 14.87 4.00
C ARG A 32 -14.52 13.94 4.08
N VAL A 33 -14.74 13.37 5.24
CA VAL A 33 -15.92 12.56 5.55
C VAL A 33 -17.12 13.46 5.85
N SER A 34 -18.29 13.09 5.32
CA SER A 34 -19.58 13.71 5.62
C SER A 34 -20.69 12.65 5.62
N GLY A 35 -21.01 12.13 6.80
CA GLY A 35 -21.87 10.94 6.90
C GLY A 35 -21.26 9.78 6.13
N PRO A 36 -22.01 9.00 5.35
CA PRO A 36 -21.50 7.86 4.60
C PRO A 36 -20.80 8.25 3.27
N TYR A 37 -20.43 9.52 3.08
CA TYR A 37 -19.87 10.06 1.85
C TYR A 37 -18.48 10.65 2.06
N LEU A 38 -17.68 10.63 0.99
CA LEU A 38 -16.46 11.42 0.86
C LEU A 38 -16.77 12.66 0.04
N ILE A 39 -16.30 13.82 0.51
CA ILE A 39 -16.56 15.11 -0.14
C ILE A 39 -15.25 15.73 -0.56
N GLU A 40 -15.12 16.04 -1.84
CA GLU A 40 -13.99 16.73 -2.44
C GLU A 40 -13.92 18.21 -2.03
N PRO A 41 -12.78 18.88 -2.24
CA PRO A 41 -12.61 20.30 -1.91
C PRO A 41 -13.61 21.24 -2.58
N ASP A 42 -14.09 20.91 -3.78
CA ASP A 42 -15.11 21.67 -4.54
C ASP A 42 -16.56 21.43 -4.07
N GLY A 43 -16.74 20.44 -3.18
CA GLY A 43 -18.02 20.08 -2.60
C GLY A 43 -18.71 18.89 -3.27
N ASP A 44 -18.17 18.35 -4.34
CA ASP A 44 -18.69 17.17 -5.01
C ASP A 44 -18.41 15.90 -4.19
N THR A 45 -19.16 14.82 -4.46
CA THR A 45 -18.97 13.54 -3.81
C THR A 45 -17.92 12.73 -4.55
N LEU A 46 -16.86 12.31 -3.85
CA LEU A 46 -15.89 11.37 -4.36
C LEU A 46 -16.41 9.94 -4.24
N PHE A 47 -16.58 9.25 -5.36
CA PHE A 47 -16.76 7.81 -5.40
C PHE A 47 -15.46 7.15 -5.85
N ILE A 48 -14.75 6.47 -4.94
CA ILE A 48 -13.45 5.87 -5.22
C ILE A 48 -13.58 4.75 -6.25
N LYS A 49 -12.81 4.83 -7.34
CA LYS A 49 -12.63 3.79 -8.35
C LYS A 49 -11.16 3.69 -8.72
N GLY A 50 -10.55 2.52 -8.56
CA GLY A 50 -9.14 2.41 -8.85
C GLY A 50 -8.52 1.03 -8.69
N THR A 51 -7.23 1.02 -8.40
CA THR A 51 -6.44 -0.21 -8.23
C THR A 51 -5.38 -0.05 -7.14
N ASN A 52 -4.86 -1.19 -6.71
CA ASN A 52 -3.77 -1.28 -5.73
C ASN A 52 -2.44 -1.53 -6.44
N LEU A 53 -1.38 -0.81 -6.06
CA LEU A 53 -0.02 -1.06 -6.54
C LEU A 53 0.64 -2.22 -5.79
N GLY A 54 -0.06 -3.35 -5.69
CA GLY A 54 0.44 -4.55 -5.02
C GLY A 54 1.76 -5.06 -5.61
N ASN A 55 2.53 -5.80 -4.82
CA ASN A 55 3.85 -6.36 -5.13
C ASN A 55 5.00 -5.33 -5.27
N TRP A 56 4.74 -4.04 -5.39
CA TRP A 56 5.77 -3.04 -5.61
C TRP A 56 6.63 -2.75 -4.37
N LEU A 57 5.99 -2.31 -3.29
CA LEU A 57 6.66 -1.94 -2.03
C LEU A 57 6.37 -2.93 -0.89
N ASN A 58 5.57 -3.95 -1.16
CA ASN A 58 5.36 -5.13 -0.32
C ASN A 58 5.22 -6.37 -1.23
N PRO A 59 6.31 -7.12 -1.50
CA PRO A 59 6.28 -8.28 -2.38
C PRO A 59 5.52 -9.46 -1.79
N GLU A 60 4.71 -10.10 -2.63
CA GLU A 60 4.01 -11.35 -2.31
C GLU A 60 4.34 -12.44 -3.31
N GLY A 61 4.59 -13.65 -2.83
CA GLY A 61 5.13 -14.74 -3.63
C GLY A 61 4.30 -15.10 -4.85
N TYR A 62 2.98 -15.18 -4.73
CA TYR A 62 2.12 -15.59 -5.84
C TYR A 62 2.17 -14.62 -7.04
N MET A 63 2.52 -13.35 -6.81
CA MET A 63 2.68 -12.37 -7.88
C MET A 63 3.95 -12.59 -8.71
N PHE A 64 4.92 -13.32 -8.15
CA PHE A 64 6.11 -13.86 -8.85
C PHE A 64 5.88 -15.29 -9.37
N GLY A 65 4.73 -15.90 -9.08
CA GLY A 65 4.42 -17.29 -9.39
C GLY A 65 4.86 -18.30 -8.33
N PHE A 66 5.30 -17.85 -7.15
CA PHE A 66 5.71 -18.70 -6.03
C PHE A 66 4.50 -19.10 -5.17
N GLN A 67 4.50 -20.32 -4.62
CA GLN A 67 3.41 -20.82 -3.78
C GLN A 67 3.81 -20.95 -2.30
N LYS A 68 5.01 -21.45 -2.01
CA LYS A 68 5.50 -21.67 -0.65
C LYS A 68 6.33 -20.53 -0.11
N THR A 69 7.08 -19.85 -0.98
CA THR A 69 7.89 -18.69 -0.64
C THR A 69 7.01 -17.46 -0.87
N ASN A 70 6.25 -17.03 0.12
CA ASN A 70 5.08 -16.19 -0.11
C ASN A 70 5.10 -14.83 0.61
N SER A 71 5.84 -14.63 1.71
CA SER A 71 6.02 -13.30 2.32
C SER A 71 7.26 -12.56 1.79
N ALA A 72 7.29 -11.25 1.99
CA ALA A 72 8.41 -10.39 1.56
C ALA A 72 9.76 -10.88 2.10
N TRP A 73 9.82 -11.23 3.39
CA TRP A 73 11.02 -11.77 4.02
C TRP A 73 11.43 -13.13 3.41
N MET A 74 10.48 -14.04 3.20
CA MET A 74 10.77 -15.35 2.61
C MET A 74 11.34 -15.22 1.19
N ILE A 75 10.80 -14.29 0.39
CA ILE A 75 11.27 -14.03 -0.98
C ILE A 75 12.70 -13.47 -0.95
N ASP A 76 12.98 -12.51 -0.09
CA ASP A 76 14.31 -11.92 0.07
C ASP A 76 15.33 -12.98 0.50
N GLN A 77 15.01 -13.81 1.50
CA GLN A 77 15.89 -14.90 1.93
C GLN A 77 16.11 -15.93 0.82
N MET A 78 15.10 -16.27 0.07
CA MET A 78 15.20 -17.18 -1.08
C MET A 78 16.15 -16.62 -2.15
N PHE A 79 16.02 -15.36 -2.52
CA PHE A 79 16.94 -14.72 -3.47
C PHE A 79 18.37 -14.67 -2.94
N LYS A 80 18.60 -14.32 -1.67
CA LYS A 80 19.90 -14.34 -1.02
C LYS A 80 20.53 -15.74 -1.03
N GLN A 81 19.73 -16.79 -0.81
CA GLN A 81 20.19 -18.19 -0.91
C GLN A 81 20.53 -18.58 -2.35
N MET A 82 19.84 -18.06 -3.34
CA MET A 82 19.99 -18.41 -4.75
C MET A 82 21.18 -17.72 -5.42
N VAL A 83 21.29 -16.41 -5.29
CA VAL A 83 22.22 -15.57 -6.07
C VAL A 83 23.18 -14.72 -5.22
N GLY A 84 23.06 -14.78 -3.89
CA GLY A 84 23.88 -14.04 -2.93
C GLY A 84 23.31 -12.65 -2.57
N PRO A 85 23.73 -12.08 -1.41
CA PRO A 85 23.14 -10.87 -0.86
C PRO A 85 23.34 -9.63 -1.75
N ASP A 86 24.53 -9.45 -2.32
CA ASP A 86 24.85 -8.26 -3.12
C ASP A 86 23.96 -8.15 -4.36
N PHE A 87 23.84 -9.24 -5.13
CA PHE A 87 22.99 -9.25 -6.32
C PHE A 87 21.51 -9.17 -5.97
N THR A 88 21.09 -9.74 -4.84
CA THR A 88 19.72 -9.58 -4.34
C THR A 88 19.39 -8.11 -4.05
N ALA A 89 20.34 -7.37 -3.43
CA ALA A 89 20.15 -5.94 -3.17
C ALA A 89 20.07 -5.13 -4.48
N GLU A 90 20.91 -5.45 -5.48
CA GLU A 90 20.83 -4.83 -6.82
C GLU A 90 19.50 -5.12 -7.51
N PHE A 91 19.03 -6.38 -7.45
CA PHE A 91 17.73 -6.78 -7.99
C PHE A 91 16.59 -5.99 -7.37
N TRP A 92 16.52 -5.89 -6.05
CA TRP A 92 15.47 -5.15 -5.37
C TRP A 92 15.47 -3.65 -5.70
N LYS A 93 16.67 -3.07 -5.85
CA LYS A 93 16.76 -1.69 -6.29
C LYS A 93 16.17 -1.53 -7.69
N MET A 94 16.59 -2.38 -8.64
CA MET A 94 16.06 -2.36 -10.01
C MET A 94 14.56 -2.65 -10.04
N PHE A 95 14.08 -3.56 -9.21
CA PHE A 95 12.66 -3.88 -9.10
C PHE A 95 11.85 -2.65 -8.66
N LYS A 96 12.23 -2.00 -7.56
CA LYS A 96 11.54 -0.78 -7.09
C LYS A 96 11.57 0.36 -8.12
N ASP A 97 12.65 0.45 -8.92
CA ASP A 97 12.81 1.52 -9.92
C ASP A 97 12.01 1.27 -11.21
N ASN A 98 11.63 0.01 -11.52
CA ASN A 98 11.05 -0.36 -12.82
C ASN A 98 9.66 -1.00 -12.75
N TYR A 99 9.24 -1.55 -11.58
CA TYR A 99 7.97 -2.26 -11.46
C TYR A 99 6.77 -1.31 -11.57
N VAL A 100 6.84 -0.15 -10.92
CA VAL A 100 5.87 0.94 -11.07
C VAL A 100 6.63 2.21 -11.47
N THR A 101 6.16 2.87 -12.50
CA THR A 101 6.71 4.13 -13.05
C THR A 101 5.57 5.10 -13.35
N GLU A 102 5.89 6.34 -13.75
CA GLU A 102 4.88 7.32 -14.17
C GLU A 102 4.00 6.82 -15.32
N LYS A 103 4.55 6.00 -16.25
CA LYS A 103 3.77 5.40 -17.35
C LYS A 103 2.65 4.48 -16.83
N ASP A 104 2.91 3.76 -15.76
CA ASP A 104 1.92 2.90 -15.12
C ASP A 104 0.76 3.74 -14.56
N ILE A 105 1.08 4.86 -13.91
CA ILE A 105 0.09 5.79 -13.33
C ILE A 105 -0.72 6.49 -14.42
N GLU A 106 -0.06 6.97 -15.48
CA GLU A 106 -0.71 7.54 -16.67
C GLU A 106 -1.69 6.54 -17.29
N PHE A 107 -1.27 5.28 -17.43
CA PHE A 107 -2.13 4.22 -17.96
C PHE A 107 -3.36 3.98 -17.08
N ILE A 108 -3.20 3.85 -15.77
CA ILE A 108 -4.32 3.67 -14.82
C ILE A 108 -5.30 4.85 -14.93
N ALA A 109 -4.80 6.08 -14.94
CA ALA A 109 -5.64 7.28 -15.11
C ALA A 109 -6.39 7.28 -16.44
N SER A 110 -5.72 6.87 -17.52
CA SER A 110 -6.32 6.80 -18.87
C SER A 110 -7.47 5.80 -18.98
N ARG A 111 -7.57 4.87 -18.01
CA ARG A 111 -8.65 3.88 -17.92
C ARG A 111 -9.82 4.31 -17.06
N GLY A 112 -9.82 5.56 -16.57
CA GLY A 112 -10.92 6.15 -15.81
C GLY A 112 -10.82 5.95 -14.28
N ALA A 113 -9.72 5.40 -13.77
CA ALA A 113 -9.47 5.40 -12.32
C ALA A 113 -9.34 6.83 -11.79
N ASN A 114 -9.76 7.06 -10.55
CA ASN A 114 -9.58 8.33 -9.84
C ASN A 114 -8.73 8.19 -8.58
N THR A 115 -8.43 6.96 -8.15
CA THR A 115 -7.70 6.70 -6.89
C THR A 115 -6.75 5.52 -7.05
N ILE A 116 -5.59 5.61 -6.44
CA ILE A 116 -4.62 4.52 -6.30
C ILE A 116 -4.39 4.25 -4.82
N ARG A 117 -4.50 2.99 -4.39
CA ARG A 117 -4.03 2.54 -3.07
C ARG A 117 -2.61 2.04 -3.21
N VAL A 118 -1.72 2.49 -2.32
CA VAL A 118 -0.28 2.21 -2.34
C VAL A 118 0.10 1.38 -1.12
N PRO A 119 0.13 0.04 -1.27
CA PRO A 119 0.60 -0.86 -0.22
C PRO A 119 2.11 -0.69 -0.02
N PHE A 120 2.54 -0.54 1.25
CA PHE A 120 3.95 -0.47 1.60
C PHE A 120 4.27 -1.25 2.89
N HIS A 121 5.49 -1.72 2.98
CA HIS A 121 6.03 -2.37 4.16
C HIS A 121 6.64 -1.33 5.13
N TYR A 122 6.41 -1.46 6.43
CA TYR A 122 6.93 -0.53 7.44
C TYR A 122 8.46 -0.37 7.42
N LYS A 123 9.19 -1.41 7.04
CA LYS A 123 10.68 -1.39 7.00
C LYS A 123 11.26 -0.37 6.02
N LEU A 124 10.47 0.10 5.05
CA LEU A 124 10.86 1.23 4.18
C LEU A 124 11.07 2.54 4.95
N PHE A 125 10.63 2.62 6.21
CA PHE A 125 10.74 3.78 7.09
C PHE A 125 11.60 3.51 8.33
N THR A 126 12.42 2.44 8.30
CA THR A 126 13.35 2.06 9.37
C THR A 126 14.76 1.86 8.81
N ASP A 127 15.73 1.54 9.68
CA ASP A 127 17.09 1.16 9.30
C ASP A 127 17.24 -0.34 9.02
N GLU A 128 16.15 -1.10 9.01
CA GLU A 128 16.18 -2.53 8.74
C GLU A 128 16.48 -2.81 7.26
N ASP A 129 17.24 -3.89 7.00
CA ASP A 129 17.47 -4.35 5.63
C ASP A 129 16.15 -4.88 5.04
N TYR A 130 15.68 -4.18 4.02
CA TYR A 130 14.46 -4.52 3.32
C TYR A 130 14.58 -4.18 1.84
N MET A 131 14.28 -5.14 0.97
CA MET A 131 14.37 -4.98 -0.49
C MET A 131 15.68 -4.31 -0.94
N GLY A 132 16.82 -4.80 -0.40
CA GLY A 132 18.15 -4.27 -0.64
C GLY A 132 18.40 -2.94 0.07
N LEU A 133 19.20 -2.96 1.11
CA LEU A 133 19.71 -1.84 1.91
C LEU A 133 18.88 -0.55 1.78
N THR A 134 17.87 -0.41 2.58
CA THR A 134 17.04 0.80 2.67
C THR A 134 17.63 1.72 3.73
N ALA A 135 17.89 2.97 3.34
CA ALA A 135 17.88 4.04 4.31
C ALA A 135 16.41 4.39 4.63
N ASP A 136 16.09 4.85 5.81
CA ASP A 136 14.75 5.27 6.24
C ASP A 136 14.07 6.29 5.30
N GLN A 137 14.85 6.92 4.42
CA GLN A 137 14.40 7.87 3.41
C GLN A 137 13.91 7.23 2.10
N ASP A 138 14.15 5.93 1.85
CA ASP A 138 13.73 5.29 0.60
C ASP A 138 12.19 5.19 0.53
N GLY A 139 11.52 4.94 1.65
CA GLY A 139 10.06 4.96 1.73
C GLY A 139 9.47 6.31 1.31
N PHE A 140 9.95 7.40 1.89
CA PHE A 140 9.48 8.75 1.51
C PHE A 140 9.75 9.05 0.03
N LYS A 141 10.95 8.71 -0.46
CA LYS A 141 11.25 8.90 -1.89
C LYS A 141 10.27 8.17 -2.80
N ARG A 142 9.95 6.91 -2.49
CA ARG A 142 9.00 6.11 -3.30
C ARG A 142 7.58 6.66 -3.23
N LEU A 143 7.14 7.08 -2.05
CA LEU A 143 5.83 7.71 -1.92
C LEU A 143 5.79 9.08 -2.59
N ASP A 144 6.83 9.91 -2.49
CA ASP A 144 6.92 11.19 -3.20
C ASP A 144 6.84 11.02 -4.72
N ASP A 145 7.54 10.02 -5.28
CA ASP A 145 7.50 9.71 -6.70
C ASP A 145 6.05 9.40 -7.12
N VAL A 146 5.38 8.44 -6.48
CA VAL A 146 4.02 8.02 -6.87
C VAL A 146 2.97 9.10 -6.62
N ILE A 147 3.05 9.84 -5.53
CA ILE A 147 2.15 10.97 -5.23
C ILE A 147 2.33 12.08 -6.28
N GLY A 148 3.57 12.37 -6.67
CA GLY A 148 3.89 13.33 -7.72
C GLY A 148 3.29 12.92 -9.07
N TRP A 149 3.40 11.65 -9.46
CA TRP A 149 2.79 11.11 -10.68
C TRP A 149 1.26 11.17 -10.59
N CYS A 150 0.67 10.74 -9.48
CA CYS A 150 -0.79 10.81 -9.26
C CYS A 150 -1.31 12.24 -9.37
N ARG A 151 -0.61 13.22 -8.77
CA ARG A 151 -0.96 14.65 -8.91
C ARG A 151 -0.94 15.11 -10.37
N THR A 152 0.07 14.70 -11.13
CA THR A 152 0.21 15.04 -12.57
C THR A 152 -0.95 14.50 -13.38
N HIS A 153 -1.44 13.30 -13.06
CA HIS A 153 -2.48 12.60 -13.82
C HIS A 153 -3.88 12.69 -13.18
N GLY A 154 -4.06 13.53 -12.15
CA GLY A 154 -5.38 13.81 -11.54
C GLY A 154 -5.95 12.66 -10.72
N LEU A 155 -5.08 11.86 -10.08
CA LEU A 155 -5.48 10.74 -9.22
C LEU A 155 -5.27 11.09 -7.75
N TYR A 156 -6.14 10.57 -6.89
CA TYR A 156 -5.94 10.54 -5.44
C TYR A 156 -5.11 9.33 -5.01
N VAL A 157 -4.54 9.41 -3.81
CA VAL A 157 -3.71 8.35 -3.22
C VAL A 157 -4.24 7.96 -1.84
N ILE A 158 -4.32 6.65 -1.58
CA ILE A 158 -4.48 6.07 -0.26
C ILE A 158 -3.15 5.41 0.12
N LEU A 159 -2.56 5.81 1.23
CA LEU A 159 -1.35 5.18 1.77
C LEU A 159 -1.76 4.04 2.69
N ASP A 160 -1.29 2.83 2.39
CA ASP A 160 -1.65 1.60 3.09
C ASP A 160 -0.41 0.94 3.73
N MET A 161 -0.36 0.89 5.06
CA MET A 161 0.64 0.06 5.72
C MET A 161 0.22 -1.41 5.63
N HIS A 162 0.70 -2.05 4.57
CA HIS A 162 0.33 -3.41 4.21
C HIS A 162 1.02 -4.47 5.07
N ASP A 163 2.19 -4.14 5.59
CA ASP A 163 2.94 -4.95 6.57
C ASP A 163 3.40 -4.04 7.71
N ALA A 164 2.94 -4.33 8.91
CA ALA A 164 3.17 -3.55 10.11
C ALA A 164 4.24 -4.21 11.02
N PRO A 165 4.89 -3.43 11.92
CA PRO A 165 5.90 -3.97 12.83
C PRO A 165 5.41 -5.18 13.64
N GLY A 166 6.10 -6.30 13.52
CA GLY A 166 5.73 -7.57 14.16
C GLY A 166 4.68 -8.39 13.40
N GLY A 167 4.12 -7.84 12.32
CA GLY A 167 3.05 -8.46 11.54
C GLY A 167 1.68 -8.36 12.21
N GLN A 168 0.66 -8.13 11.43
CA GLN A 168 -0.71 -7.91 11.89
C GLN A 168 -1.67 -9.04 11.56
N THR A 169 -1.40 -9.80 10.48
CA THR A 169 -2.30 -10.83 9.97
C THR A 169 -1.97 -12.21 10.51
N GLY A 170 -0.69 -12.57 10.51
CA GLY A 170 -0.20 -13.91 10.81
C GLY A 170 -0.18 -14.84 9.59
N ASP A 171 -0.17 -14.31 8.37
CA ASP A 171 -0.23 -15.04 7.10
C ASP A 171 0.80 -14.51 6.08
N ASN A 172 0.67 -14.90 4.81
CA ASN A 172 1.60 -14.60 3.73
C ASN A 172 1.68 -13.11 3.33
N ILE A 173 0.72 -12.31 3.73
CA ILE A 173 0.68 -10.88 3.39
C ILE A 173 1.53 -10.02 4.31
N ASP A 174 2.08 -10.59 5.38
CA ASP A 174 2.97 -9.91 6.30
C ASP A 174 4.19 -10.77 6.73
N ASP A 175 5.18 -10.16 7.39
CA ASP A 175 6.37 -10.81 7.91
C ASP A 175 6.20 -11.23 9.39
N SER A 176 5.04 -11.74 9.76
CA SER A 176 4.61 -12.00 11.15
C SER A 176 5.17 -13.26 11.80
N TYR A 177 5.94 -14.06 11.10
CA TYR A 177 6.36 -15.40 11.60
C TYR A 177 5.18 -16.33 11.93
N GLY A 178 4.02 -16.16 11.26
CA GLY A 178 2.83 -17.01 11.40
C GLY A 178 1.94 -16.66 12.59
N TYR A 179 2.08 -15.46 13.19
CA TYR A 179 1.22 -14.97 14.28
C TYR A 179 1.22 -13.42 14.30
N PRO A 180 0.09 -12.75 14.58
CA PRO A 180 -0.01 -11.28 14.56
C PRO A 180 0.63 -10.64 15.80
N TRP A 181 1.96 -10.63 15.86
CA TRP A 181 2.75 -10.17 17.00
C TRP A 181 2.61 -8.67 17.29
N LEU A 182 2.19 -7.87 16.33
CA LEU A 182 1.85 -6.46 16.55
C LEU A 182 0.90 -6.29 17.74
N LEU A 183 -0.11 -7.16 17.85
CA LEU A 183 -1.12 -7.08 18.90
C LEU A 183 -0.64 -7.55 20.27
N GLU A 184 0.53 -8.18 20.35
CA GLU A 184 1.13 -8.68 21.58
C GLU A 184 2.38 -7.89 22.02
N SER A 185 2.99 -7.13 21.12
CA SER A 185 4.26 -6.43 21.34
C SER A 185 4.06 -4.93 21.53
N GLU A 186 4.27 -4.43 22.73
CA GLU A 186 4.25 -2.99 23.01
C GLU A 186 5.30 -2.23 22.18
N ALA A 187 6.49 -2.83 21.95
CA ALA A 187 7.53 -2.22 21.13
C ALA A 187 7.09 -2.10 19.65
N SER A 188 6.43 -3.13 19.11
CA SER A 188 5.89 -3.09 17.75
C SER A 188 4.76 -2.07 17.61
N GLN A 189 3.87 -1.98 18.60
CA GLN A 189 2.78 -0.99 18.62
C GLN A 189 3.33 0.44 18.70
N GLN A 190 4.37 0.67 19.50
CA GLN A 190 5.00 1.99 19.58
C GLN A 190 5.66 2.36 18.24
N LEU A 191 6.43 1.44 17.64
CA LEU A 191 7.06 1.65 16.33
C LEU A 191 6.00 1.92 15.23
N PHE A 192 4.88 1.19 15.25
CA PHE A 192 3.75 1.41 14.35
C PHE A 192 3.19 2.84 14.47
N CYS A 193 2.98 3.31 15.69
CA CYS A 193 2.52 4.69 15.94
C CYS A 193 3.56 5.73 15.49
N ASP A 194 4.84 5.50 15.77
CA ASP A 194 5.92 6.44 15.44
C ASP A 194 6.10 6.56 13.93
N ILE A 195 6.01 5.47 13.17
CA ILE A 195 6.10 5.49 11.72
C ILE A 195 4.90 6.24 11.12
N TRP A 196 3.67 5.94 11.54
CA TRP A 196 2.49 6.65 11.05
C TRP A 196 2.53 8.13 11.38
N LYS A 197 2.96 8.50 12.58
CA LYS A 197 3.13 9.91 12.96
C LYS A 197 4.13 10.62 12.06
N ARG A 198 5.27 9.99 11.72
CA ARG A 198 6.27 10.54 10.80
C ARG A 198 5.71 10.70 9.38
N ILE A 199 4.99 9.70 8.88
CA ILE A 199 4.34 9.75 7.56
C ILE A 199 3.31 10.88 7.54
N ALA A 200 2.47 10.96 8.55
CA ALA A 200 1.44 12.00 8.67
C ALA A 200 2.05 13.41 8.77
N GLU A 201 3.10 13.60 9.58
CA GLU A 201 3.79 14.90 9.67
C GLU A 201 4.41 15.33 8.33
N TYR A 202 4.94 14.35 7.56
CA TYR A 202 5.55 14.63 6.26
C TYR A 202 4.50 15.02 5.21
N TYR A 203 3.35 14.31 5.17
CA TYR A 203 2.31 14.51 4.16
C TYR A 203 1.14 15.38 4.61
N LYS A 204 1.13 15.96 5.81
CA LYS A 204 -0.01 16.74 6.36
C LYS A 204 -0.52 17.89 5.47
N ASN A 205 0.27 18.34 4.51
CA ASN A 205 -0.08 19.38 3.54
C ASN A 205 -0.16 18.84 2.10
N GLU A 206 -0.40 17.54 1.91
CA GLU A 206 -0.47 16.89 0.61
C GLU A 206 -1.91 16.42 0.30
N PRO A 207 -2.74 17.26 -0.32
CA PRO A 207 -4.16 16.94 -0.53
C PRO A 207 -4.42 15.84 -1.56
N VAL A 208 -3.42 15.42 -2.34
CA VAL A 208 -3.51 14.25 -3.24
C VAL A 208 -3.63 12.96 -2.43
N VAL A 209 -2.98 12.88 -1.27
CA VAL A 209 -3.22 11.81 -0.30
C VAL A 209 -4.56 12.09 0.39
N ILE A 210 -5.51 11.17 0.26
CA ILE A 210 -6.84 11.35 0.85
C ILE A 210 -7.00 10.60 2.18
N ALA A 211 -6.32 9.46 2.34
CA ALA A 211 -6.46 8.65 3.54
C ALA A 211 -5.16 7.91 3.90
N TYR A 212 -5.03 7.66 5.19
CA TYR A 212 -4.08 6.71 5.79
C TYR A 212 -4.83 5.43 6.14
N ASP A 213 -4.64 4.36 5.35
CA ASP A 213 -5.13 3.01 5.62
C ASP A 213 -4.18 2.37 6.63
N LEU A 214 -4.59 2.42 7.90
CA LEU A 214 -3.68 2.22 9.02
C LEU A 214 -3.01 0.85 9.03
N ILE A 215 -3.77 -0.19 8.62
CA ILE A 215 -3.31 -1.56 8.73
C ILE A 215 -4.11 -2.46 7.78
N ASN A 216 -3.41 -3.19 6.93
CA ASN A 216 -4.02 -4.13 6.00
C ASN A 216 -4.38 -5.45 6.69
N GLU A 217 -5.62 -5.93 6.49
CA GLU A 217 -6.09 -7.30 6.77
C GLU A 217 -5.64 -7.89 8.13
N PRO A 218 -5.86 -7.21 9.26
CA PRO A 218 -5.40 -7.73 10.55
C PRO A 218 -6.13 -9.01 10.94
N ILE A 219 -5.41 -9.89 11.63
CA ILE A 219 -5.89 -11.11 12.31
C ILE A 219 -6.55 -12.11 11.36
N ALA A 220 -5.79 -13.08 10.88
CA ALA A 220 -6.36 -14.21 10.13
C ALA A 220 -7.36 -15.02 11.00
N PRO A 221 -8.37 -15.67 10.39
CA PRO A 221 -9.51 -16.23 11.14
C PRO A 221 -9.24 -17.55 11.86
N TYR A 222 -8.07 -18.16 11.69
CA TYR A 222 -7.79 -19.54 12.13
C TYR A 222 -7.01 -19.64 13.45
N PHE A 223 -6.76 -18.53 14.15
CA PHE A 223 -6.11 -18.56 15.46
C PHE A 223 -7.10 -18.99 16.55
N GLU A 224 -6.62 -19.79 17.52
CA GLU A 224 -7.46 -20.26 18.63
C GLU A 224 -7.95 -19.11 19.53
N ASN A 225 -7.18 -18.01 19.60
CA ASN A 225 -7.44 -16.84 20.44
C ASN A 225 -7.94 -15.62 19.68
N VAL A 226 -8.66 -15.81 18.57
CA VAL A 226 -9.25 -14.71 17.77
C VAL A 226 -10.05 -13.70 18.62
N PRO A 227 -10.89 -14.10 19.59
CA PRO A 227 -11.62 -13.12 20.40
C PRO A 227 -10.71 -12.19 21.21
N GLU A 228 -9.61 -12.70 21.76
CA GLU A 228 -8.62 -11.94 22.52
C GLU A 228 -7.82 -10.98 21.61
N LEU A 229 -7.48 -11.44 20.42
CA LEU A 229 -6.81 -10.62 19.42
C LEU A 229 -7.73 -9.50 18.93
N ASN A 230 -8.97 -9.81 18.58
CA ASN A 230 -9.96 -8.84 18.14
C ASN A 230 -10.16 -7.71 19.17
N ALA A 231 -10.18 -8.05 20.46
CA ALA A 231 -10.34 -7.06 21.52
C ALA A 231 -9.19 -6.05 21.64
N LYS A 232 -8.02 -6.34 21.05
CA LYS A 232 -6.84 -5.47 21.05
C LYS A 232 -6.78 -4.51 19.85
N LEU A 233 -7.54 -4.78 18.78
CA LEU A 233 -7.43 -4.04 17.53
C LEU A 233 -8.00 -2.62 17.64
N GLU A 234 -9.21 -2.44 18.16
CA GLU A 234 -9.80 -1.11 18.33
C GLU A 234 -8.97 -0.18 19.24
N PRO A 235 -8.45 -0.63 20.39
CA PRO A 235 -7.51 0.17 21.20
C PRO A 235 -6.25 0.59 20.43
N LEU A 236 -5.69 -0.30 19.59
CA LEU A 236 -4.53 0.03 18.75
C LEU A 236 -4.88 1.09 17.70
N HIS A 237 -6.02 0.97 17.02
CA HIS A 237 -6.50 1.98 16.06
C HIS A 237 -6.65 3.35 16.75
N LYS A 238 -7.26 3.41 17.93
CA LYS A 238 -7.38 4.66 18.70
C LYS A 238 -6.01 5.26 19.06
N ARG A 239 -5.07 4.43 19.46
CA ARG A 239 -3.70 4.86 19.81
C ARG A 239 -2.96 5.47 18.62
N VAL A 240 -2.96 4.80 17.46
CA VAL A 240 -2.28 5.31 16.26
C VAL A 240 -3.00 6.53 15.69
N THR A 241 -4.33 6.56 15.71
CA THR A 241 -5.09 7.76 15.33
C THR A 241 -4.72 8.96 16.18
N ALA A 242 -4.64 8.80 17.50
CA ALA A 242 -4.22 9.87 18.40
C ALA A 242 -2.79 10.37 18.08
N ALA A 243 -1.85 9.47 17.77
CA ALA A 243 -0.49 9.84 17.38
C ALA A 243 -0.45 10.63 16.06
N ILE A 244 -1.25 10.23 15.06
CA ILE A 244 -1.40 10.97 13.79
C ILE A 244 -1.99 12.35 14.04
N ARG A 245 -3.04 12.45 14.84
CA ARG A 245 -3.75 13.71 15.12
C ARG A 245 -2.92 14.76 15.88
N GLU A 246 -1.82 14.34 16.50
CA GLU A 246 -0.85 15.30 17.07
C GLU A 246 -0.18 16.18 15.99
N VAL A 247 -0.13 15.72 14.74
CA VAL A 247 0.62 16.36 13.65
C VAL A 247 -0.24 16.66 12.42
N ASP A 248 -1.29 15.88 12.20
CA ASP A 248 -2.15 15.97 11.00
C ASP A 248 -3.65 15.92 11.38
N PRO A 249 -4.35 17.05 11.35
CA PRO A 249 -5.78 17.10 11.64
C PRO A 249 -6.68 16.86 10.41
N ASN A 250 -6.12 16.70 9.20
CA ASN A 250 -6.87 16.83 7.95
C ASN A 250 -7.13 15.52 7.21
N HIS A 251 -6.13 14.63 7.10
CA HIS A 251 -6.28 13.40 6.32
C HIS A 251 -7.28 12.43 6.96
N ILE A 252 -7.96 11.67 6.13
CA ILE A 252 -8.90 10.64 6.58
C ILE A 252 -8.14 9.49 7.20
N ILE A 253 -8.60 9.02 8.35
CA ILE A 253 -8.13 7.79 8.99
C ILE A 253 -8.97 6.63 8.47
N MET A 254 -8.34 5.65 7.83
CA MET A 254 -9.01 4.47 7.31
C MET A 254 -8.72 3.26 8.21
N ILE A 255 -9.77 2.56 8.62
CA ILE A 255 -9.73 1.52 9.63
C ILE A 255 -9.99 0.16 8.98
N GLY A 256 -9.00 -0.73 9.06
CA GLY A 256 -9.13 -2.13 8.68
C GLY A 256 -9.78 -2.97 9.78
N ALA A 257 -10.68 -3.88 9.40
CA ALA A 257 -11.36 -4.78 10.32
C ALA A 257 -10.58 -6.11 10.48
N PRO A 258 -10.73 -6.84 11.60
CA PRO A 258 -10.14 -8.17 11.72
C PRO A 258 -10.74 -9.18 10.75
N GLN A 259 -10.11 -10.36 10.67
CA GLN A 259 -10.41 -11.45 9.74
C GLN A 259 -10.40 -10.96 8.28
N TRP A 260 -9.21 -10.42 7.86
CA TRP A 260 -8.97 -9.95 6.49
C TRP A 260 -9.95 -8.85 6.06
N ASN A 261 -10.14 -7.84 6.89
CA ASN A 261 -11.06 -6.71 6.65
C ASN A 261 -12.52 -7.14 6.39
N SER A 262 -12.99 -8.26 7.00
CA SER A 262 -14.33 -8.78 6.76
C SER A 262 -15.27 -8.75 7.96
N ASN A 263 -14.74 -8.68 9.19
CA ASN A 263 -15.52 -8.77 10.42
C ASN A 263 -15.55 -7.44 11.19
N PHE A 264 -16.68 -6.75 11.17
CA PHE A 264 -16.87 -5.46 11.85
C PHE A 264 -17.53 -5.58 13.24
N ASP A 265 -17.94 -6.76 13.66
CA ASP A 265 -18.63 -6.99 14.95
C ASP A 265 -17.79 -6.58 16.18
N PRO A 266 -16.44 -6.71 16.19
CA PRO A 266 -15.64 -6.32 17.34
C PRO A 266 -15.58 -4.83 17.61
N PHE A 267 -15.93 -3.96 16.65
CA PHE A 267 -15.90 -2.52 16.86
C PHE A 267 -17.07 -2.04 17.68
N THR A 268 -16.75 -1.27 18.72
CA THR A 268 -17.72 -0.77 19.71
C THR A 268 -17.81 0.75 19.75
N ASP A 269 -16.79 1.46 19.27
CA ASP A 269 -16.74 2.93 19.24
C ASP A 269 -16.20 3.41 17.89
N TRP A 270 -16.97 4.21 17.22
CA TRP A 270 -16.64 4.86 15.93
C TRP A 270 -16.76 6.38 15.99
N THR A 271 -16.61 6.95 17.20
CA THR A 271 -16.76 8.38 17.45
C THR A 271 -15.48 9.06 17.92
N TYR A 272 -14.36 8.34 17.92
CA TYR A 272 -13.09 8.85 18.42
C TYR A 272 -12.33 9.75 17.42
N ASP A 273 -12.81 9.84 16.20
CA ASP A 273 -12.31 10.77 15.18
C ASP A 273 -13.42 11.19 14.23
N ASP A 274 -13.50 12.49 13.89
CA ASP A 274 -14.54 13.05 13.04
C ASP A 274 -14.28 12.85 11.54
N ASN A 275 -13.07 12.40 11.15
CA ASN A 275 -12.67 12.24 9.76
C ASN A 275 -12.08 10.83 9.52
N MET A 276 -12.90 9.81 9.76
CA MET A 276 -12.53 8.41 9.62
C MET A 276 -13.50 7.65 8.72
N MET A 277 -13.05 6.56 8.13
CA MET A 277 -13.81 5.63 7.31
C MET A 277 -13.35 4.19 7.56
N TYR A 278 -14.10 3.22 7.04
CA TYR A 278 -13.75 1.80 7.16
C TYR A 278 -13.39 1.17 5.82
N SER A 279 -12.39 0.29 5.84
CA SER A 279 -11.99 -0.55 4.71
C SER A 279 -12.52 -1.98 4.89
N CYS A 280 -13.16 -2.52 3.86
CA CYS A 280 -13.56 -3.93 3.79
C CYS A 280 -12.93 -4.60 2.57
N HIS A 281 -12.72 -5.93 2.63
CA HIS A 281 -12.16 -6.73 1.54
C HIS A 281 -13.04 -7.94 1.21
N ARG A 282 -13.11 -8.33 -0.08
CA ARG A 282 -13.87 -9.50 -0.50
C ARG A 282 -13.42 -10.04 -1.86
N TYR A 283 -13.07 -11.31 -1.91
CA TYR A 283 -12.55 -11.97 -3.12
C TYR A 283 -13.45 -13.08 -3.70
N GLY A 284 -14.64 -13.27 -3.21
CA GLY A 284 -15.48 -14.36 -3.71
C GLY A 284 -16.89 -14.35 -3.16
N GLY A 285 -17.61 -15.45 -3.38
CA GLY A 285 -19.03 -15.59 -3.08
C GLY A 285 -19.91 -14.95 -4.14
N ASP A 286 -21.17 -14.66 -3.81
CA ASP A 286 -22.11 -14.06 -4.76
C ASP A 286 -21.77 -12.60 -5.05
N ALA A 287 -21.91 -12.17 -6.29
CA ALA A 287 -21.65 -10.83 -6.77
C ALA A 287 -22.96 -10.02 -6.79
N CYS A 288 -23.51 -9.74 -5.61
CA CYS A 288 -24.79 -9.03 -5.47
C CYS A 288 -24.81 -8.17 -4.18
N VAL A 289 -25.75 -7.27 -4.07
CA VAL A 289 -25.91 -6.35 -2.91
C VAL A 289 -26.12 -7.15 -1.61
N GLU A 290 -26.88 -8.22 -1.64
CA GLU A 290 -27.15 -9.05 -0.47
C GLU A 290 -25.87 -9.67 0.12
N ALA A 291 -24.90 -9.99 -0.72
CA ALA A 291 -23.62 -10.58 -0.33
C ALA A 291 -22.71 -9.63 0.45
N ILE A 292 -22.96 -8.32 0.37
CA ILE A 292 -22.25 -7.27 1.12
C ILE A 292 -23.15 -6.58 2.16
N GLY A 293 -24.28 -7.20 2.49
CA GLY A 293 -25.28 -6.65 3.39
C GLY A 293 -24.75 -6.33 4.78
N ASN A 294 -23.78 -7.09 5.30
CA ASN A 294 -23.11 -6.84 6.56
C ASN A 294 -22.29 -5.52 6.54
N PHE A 295 -21.60 -5.23 5.45
CA PHE A 295 -20.84 -3.98 5.28
C PHE A 295 -21.79 -2.78 5.18
N ILE A 296 -22.87 -2.94 4.42
CA ILE A 296 -23.92 -1.91 4.30
C ILE A 296 -24.54 -1.62 5.68
N ALA A 297 -24.91 -2.67 6.42
CA ALA A 297 -25.51 -2.52 7.74
C ALA A 297 -24.57 -1.84 8.74
N PHE A 298 -23.27 -2.14 8.70
CA PHE A 298 -22.28 -1.49 9.54
C PHE A 298 -22.07 -0.02 9.15
N ARG A 299 -21.95 0.31 7.86
CA ARG A 299 -21.91 1.68 7.35
C ARG A 299 -23.11 2.49 7.83
N ASP A 300 -24.33 1.94 7.68
CA ASP A 300 -25.56 2.63 8.04
C ASP A 300 -25.68 2.82 9.56
N LYS A 301 -25.20 1.83 10.35
CA LYS A 301 -25.15 1.93 11.82
C LYS A 301 -24.18 3.02 12.28
N THR A 302 -23.02 3.13 11.66
CA THR A 302 -21.97 4.08 12.06
C THR A 302 -22.17 5.47 11.44
N ASN A 303 -22.88 5.54 10.34
CA ASN A 303 -22.99 6.72 9.48
C ASN A 303 -21.61 7.25 9.01
N LEU A 304 -20.67 6.32 8.73
CA LEU A 304 -19.33 6.59 8.20
C LEU A 304 -19.15 5.92 6.85
N PRO A 305 -18.27 6.42 5.95
CA PRO A 305 -18.04 5.78 4.67
C PRO A 305 -17.47 4.38 4.83
N MET A 306 -17.90 3.47 3.94
CA MET A 306 -17.33 2.15 3.74
C MET A 306 -16.68 2.11 2.37
N TYR A 307 -15.50 1.52 2.27
CA TYR A 307 -14.71 1.39 1.07
C TYR A 307 -14.25 -0.06 0.90
N MET A 308 -14.37 -0.61 -0.30
CA MET A 308 -13.85 -1.93 -0.65
C MET A 308 -12.39 -1.79 -1.08
N GLY A 309 -11.47 -1.94 -0.12
CA GLY A 309 -10.02 -1.73 -0.33
C GLY A 309 -9.41 -2.74 -1.28
N GLU A 310 -9.93 -3.98 -1.27
CA GLU A 310 -9.47 -5.03 -2.15
C GLU A 310 -10.61 -5.91 -2.65
N ILE A 311 -10.59 -6.14 -3.96
CA ILE A 311 -11.39 -7.12 -4.69
C ILE A 311 -10.60 -7.55 -5.93
N GLY A 312 -10.92 -8.67 -6.51
CA GLY A 312 -10.23 -9.19 -7.70
C GLY A 312 -10.15 -10.70 -7.70
N HIS A 313 -9.18 -11.26 -8.42
CA HIS A 313 -8.91 -12.71 -8.50
C HIS A 313 -10.13 -13.55 -8.89
N ASN A 314 -11.04 -13.02 -9.71
CA ASN A 314 -12.25 -13.69 -10.16
C ASN A 314 -12.44 -13.52 -11.67
N THR A 315 -13.55 -14.04 -12.23
CA THR A 315 -13.87 -13.86 -13.65
C THR A 315 -14.32 -12.42 -13.93
N ASP A 316 -14.17 -11.99 -15.18
CA ASP A 316 -14.57 -10.65 -15.60
C ASP A 316 -16.06 -10.39 -15.36
N GLU A 317 -16.93 -11.41 -15.59
CA GLU A 317 -18.38 -11.32 -15.35
C GLU A 317 -18.70 -11.14 -13.87
N TRP A 318 -18.01 -11.88 -12.99
CA TRP A 318 -18.17 -11.73 -11.55
C TRP A 318 -17.78 -10.34 -11.08
N GLN A 319 -16.66 -9.85 -11.59
CA GLN A 319 -16.12 -8.53 -11.21
C GLN A 319 -17.07 -7.41 -11.65
N GLU A 320 -17.58 -7.45 -12.90
CA GLU A 320 -18.54 -6.45 -13.36
C GLU A 320 -19.82 -6.47 -12.51
N ALA A 321 -20.38 -7.65 -12.22
CA ALA A 321 -21.56 -7.77 -11.38
C ALA A 321 -21.31 -7.23 -9.96
N PHE A 322 -20.12 -7.50 -9.40
CA PHE A 322 -19.78 -7.03 -8.07
C PHE A 322 -19.55 -5.50 -8.02
N CYS A 323 -18.93 -4.91 -9.05
CA CYS A 323 -18.83 -3.45 -9.19
C CYS A 323 -20.21 -2.80 -9.21
N ILE A 324 -21.17 -3.37 -9.96
CA ILE A 324 -22.54 -2.88 -9.99
C ILE A 324 -23.18 -2.93 -8.59
N ALA A 325 -22.99 -4.00 -7.84
CA ALA A 325 -23.50 -4.13 -6.48
C ALA A 325 -22.90 -3.07 -5.54
N MET A 326 -21.61 -2.77 -5.66
CA MET A 326 -20.93 -1.73 -4.87
C MET A 326 -21.40 -0.33 -5.25
N GLU A 327 -21.54 -0.04 -6.56
CA GLU A 327 -22.07 1.24 -7.05
C GLU A 327 -23.49 1.48 -6.52
N GLN A 328 -24.37 0.48 -6.57
CA GLN A 328 -25.74 0.54 -6.02
C GLN A 328 -25.74 0.76 -4.51
N SER A 329 -24.69 0.35 -3.82
CA SER A 329 -24.55 0.42 -2.36
C SER A 329 -23.75 1.63 -1.87
N ASN A 330 -23.30 2.52 -2.76
CA ASN A 330 -22.41 3.64 -2.45
C ASN A 330 -21.16 3.18 -1.67
N ILE A 331 -20.48 2.13 -2.17
CA ILE A 331 -19.20 1.63 -1.65
C ILE A 331 -18.19 1.76 -2.77
N GLY A 332 -17.24 2.71 -2.65
CA GLY A 332 -16.12 2.87 -3.57
C GLY A 332 -15.18 1.67 -3.48
N TYR A 333 -14.33 1.47 -4.49
CA TYR A 333 -13.50 0.27 -4.56
C TYR A 333 -12.15 0.48 -5.26
N THR A 334 -11.17 -0.36 -4.88
CA THR A 334 -9.92 -0.57 -5.62
C THR A 334 -9.66 -2.05 -5.85
N PHE A 335 -9.15 -2.36 -7.03
CA PHE A 335 -8.88 -3.73 -7.45
C PHE A 335 -7.47 -4.18 -7.11
N TRP A 336 -7.32 -5.44 -6.72
CA TRP A 336 -6.06 -6.07 -6.41
C TRP A 336 -5.66 -7.12 -7.45
N PRO A 337 -4.41 -7.11 -7.93
CA PRO A 337 -3.46 -6.00 -7.96
C PRO A 337 -3.40 -5.33 -9.34
N TYR A 338 -2.67 -4.22 -9.44
CA TYR A 338 -2.36 -3.57 -10.71
C TYR A 338 -1.54 -4.46 -11.65
N LYS A 339 -0.45 -5.07 -11.15
CA LYS A 339 0.52 -5.81 -11.97
C LYS A 339 0.97 -7.11 -11.29
N LYS A 340 1.04 -8.20 -12.03
CA LYS A 340 1.63 -9.48 -11.59
C LYS A 340 1.91 -10.41 -12.76
N ILE A 341 2.59 -11.54 -12.49
CA ILE A 341 2.69 -12.64 -13.48
C ILE A 341 1.28 -13.15 -13.83
N ARG A 342 1.03 -13.35 -15.12
CA ARG A 342 -0.17 -13.90 -15.73
C ARG A 342 -1.36 -12.94 -15.77
N ASN A 343 -2.56 -13.39 -15.40
CA ASN A 343 -3.85 -12.71 -15.56
C ASN A 343 -4.46 -12.23 -14.22
N SER A 344 -5.68 -11.73 -14.27
CA SER A 344 -6.40 -11.13 -13.14
C SER A 344 -5.65 -9.96 -12.51
N CYS A 345 -5.25 -8.99 -13.35
CA CYS A 345 -4.60 -7.74 -12.99
C CYS A 345 -4.74 -6.77 -14.18
N PHE A 346 -4.41 -5.51 -14.02
CA PHE A 346 -4.42 -4.53 -15.12
C PHE A 346 -3.37 -4.87 -16.18
N ASN A 347 -2.13 -5.12 -15.74
CA ASN A 347 -1.00 -5.43 -16.61
C ASN A 347 -0.40 -6.78 -16.24
N GLY A 348 -0.49 -7.75 -17.14
CA GLY A 348 0.10 -9.07 -16.99
C GLY A 348 1.59 -9.08 -17.36
N ILE A 349 2.42 -9.62 -16.48
CA ILE A 349 3.84 -9.90 -16.75
C ILE A 349 3.95 -11.28 -17.39
N THR A 350 4.57 -11.37 -18.56
CA THR A 350 4.94 -12.66 -19.16
C THR A 350 6.22 -13.17 -18.49
N PRO A 351 6.22 -14.35 -17.85
CA PRO A 351 7.43 -14.90 -17.25
C PRO A 351 8.55 -15.01 -18.29
N PRO A 352 9.76 -14.50 -18.00
CA PRO A 352 10.88 -14.61 -18.93
C PRO A 352 11.44 -16.03 -19.01
N GLU A 353 12.36 -16.25 -19.95
CA GLU A 353 13.08 -17.51 -20.09
C GLU A 353 13.80 -17.86 -18.77
N ASN A 354 13.81 -19.14 -18.40
CA ASN A 354 14.37 -19.67 -17.16
C ASN A 354 13.76 -19.13 -15.83
N TRP A 355 12.66 -18.38 -15.85
CA TRP A 355 11.96 -18.03 -14.62
C TRP A 355 11.39 -19.26 -13.89
N ASP A 356 11.11 -20.34 -14.63
CA ASP A 356 10.75 -21.64 -14.09
C ASP A 356 11.80 -22.19 -13.12
N LYS A 357 13.11 -21.93 -13.33
CA LYS A 357 14.20 -22.33 -12.43
C LYS A 357 14.15 -21.55 -11.08
N VAL A 358 13.75 -20.27 -11.13
CA VAL A 358 13.54 -19.46 -9.93
C VAL A 358 12.32 -19.98 -9.17
N MET A 359 11.23 -20.29 -9.89
CA MET A 359 10.02 -20.87 -9.30
C MET A 359 10.29 -22.26 -8.68
N GLU A 360 11.00 -23.15 -9.38
CA GLU A 360 11.39 -24.47 -8.85
C GLU A 360 12.19 -24.33 -7.55
N PHE A 361 13.13 -23.39 -7.49
CA PHE A 361 13.92 -23.13 -6.29
C PHE A 361 13.05 -22.54 -5.16
N SER A 362 12.07 -21.69 -5.48
CA SER A 362 11.16 -21.11 -4.47
C SER A 362 10.30 -22.17 -3.77
N GLU A 363 9.98 -23.28 -4.46
CA GLU A 363 9.13 -24.36 -3.96
C GLU A 363 9.92 -25.50 -3.28
N ALA A 364 11.24 -25.57 -3.50
CA ALA A 364 12.08 -26.62 -2.99
C ALA A 364 12.30 -26.53 -1.48
N PRO A 365 12.54 -27.65 -0.78
CA PRO A 365 12.98 -27.63 0.62
C PRO A 365 14.32 -26.88 0.77
N ARG A 366 14.40 -25.92 1.69
CA ARG A 366 15.57 -25.05 1.91
C ARG A 366 15.78 -24.73 3.39
N THR A 367 15.45 -25.66 4.27
CA THR A 367 15.57 -25.49 5.74
C THR A 367 16.99 -25.68 6.24
N THR A 368 17.83 -26.39 5.47
CA THR A 368 19.23 -26.64 5.77
C THR A 368 20.15 -26.15 4.67
N TYR A 369 21.40 -25.83 4.98
CA TYR A 369 22.40 -25.46 3.97
C TYR A 369 22.72 -26.58 2.98
N PHE A 370 22.50 -27.85 3.34
CA PHE A 370 22.61 -28.97 2.41
C PHE A 370 21.50 -28.90 1.36
N GLU A 371 20.25 -28.79 1.79
CA GLU A 371 19.10 -28.65 0.90
C GLU A 371 19.27 -27.46 -0.06
N VAL A 372 19.66 -26.27 0.47
CA VAL A 372 19.93 -25.10 -0.35
C VAL A 372 20.97 -25.39 -1.45
N ARG A 373 22.07 -26.07 -1.11
CA ARG A 373 23.11 -26.39 -2.10
C ARG A 373 22.65 -27.39 -3.14
N ASP A 374 21.86 -28.38 -2.71
CA ASP A 374 21.42 -29.46 -3.59
C ASP A 374 20.41 -29.00 -4.63
N VAL A 375 19.55 -28.01 -4.29
CA VAL A 375 18.49 -27.54 -5.17
C VAL A 375 18.83 -26.21 -5.88
N ARG A 376 19.94 -25.56 -5.52
CA ARG A 376 20.32 -24.26 -6.09
C ARG A 376 20.56 -24.38 -7.60
N PRO A 377 19.88 -23.59 -8.43
CA PRO A 377 20.13 -23.54 -9.86
C PRO A 377 21.53 -22.98 -10.17
N ASP A 378 21.97 -23.11 -11.41
CA ASP A 378 23.15 -22.40 -11.87
C ASP A 378 22.98 -20.88 -11.62
N GLN A 379 23.98 -20.29 -10.96
CA GLN A 379 23.89 -18.89 -10.54
C GLN A 379 23.85 -17.91 -11.71
N ALA A 380 24.53 -18.20 -12.82
CA ALA A 380 24.51 -17.32 -13.98
C ALA A 380 23.14 -17.36 -14.65
N VAL A 381 22.52 -18.55 -14.76
CA VAL A 381 21.16 -18.72 -15.28
C VAL A 381 20.15 -18.01 -14.38
N ALA A 382 20.24 -18.20 -13.07
CA ALA A 382 19.31 -17.56 -12.12
C ALA A 382 19.42 -16.02 -12.15
N ARG A 383 20.64 -15.48 -12.17
CA ARG A 383 20.87 -14.03 -12.26
C ARG A 383 20.32 -13.47 -13.57
N GLN A 384 20.53 -14.16 -14.70
CA GLN A 384 19.99 -13.71 -15.97
C GLN A 384 18.46 -13.73 -15.95
N ALA A 385 17.83 -14.80 -15.45
CA ALA A 385 16.38 -14.86 -15.32
C ALA A 385 15.80 -13.72 -14.45
N MET A 386 16.51 -13.36 -13.37
CA MET A 386 16.12 -12.22 -12.53
C MET A 386 16.24 -10.87 -13.25
N LEU A 387 17.31 -10.67 -14.06
CA LEU A 387 17.47 -9.47 -14.88
C LEU A 387 16.39 -9.40 -15.97
N ASP A 388 16.10 -10.51 -16.62
CA ASP A 388 15.06 -10.62 -17.64
C ASP A 388 13.66 -10.38 -17.04
N PHE A 389 13.46 -10.74 -15.75
CA PHE A 389 12.23 -10.40 -15.04
C PHE A 389 12.08 -8.88 -14.83
N ILE A 390 13.17 -8.17 -14.51
CA ILE A 390 13.15 -6.71 -14.43
C ILE A 390 12.74 -6.09 -15.79
N GLU A 391 13.27 -6.62 -16.90
CA GLU A 391 12.83 -6.17 -18.22
C GLU A 391 11.37 -6.51 -18.51
N ALA A 392 10.91 -7.72 -18.14
CA ALA A 392 9.54 -8.17 -18.38
C ALA A 392 8.51 -7.37 -17.56
N CYS A 393 8.86 -6.86 -16.38
CA CYS A 393 7.94 -6.08 -15.54
C CYS A 393 7.86 -4.59 -15.92
N LYS A 394 8.70 -4.08 -16.82
CA LYS A 394 8.58 -2.70 -17.33
C LYS A 394 7.26 -2.51 -18.06
N PHE A 395 6.66 -1.33 -17.92
CA PHE A 395 5.37 -0.99 -18.53
C PHE A 395 5.25 -1.41 -20.00
N ASP A 396 6.25 -1.04 -20.81
CA ASP A 396 6.23 -1.27 -22.27
C ASP A 396 6.29 -2.78 -22.65
N ASN A 397 6.63 -3.67 -21.72
CA ASN A 397 6.73 -5.12 -21.94
C ASN A 397 5.58 -5.92 -21.28
N CYS A 398 4.73 -5.25 -20.49
CA CYS A 398 3.56 -5.86 -19.89
C CYS A 398 2.39 -5.93 -20.90
N VAL A 399 1.45 -6.84 -20.66
CA VAL A 399 0.28 -7.05 -21.51
C VAL A 399 -0.98 -6.57 -20.80
N PRO A 400 -1.61 -5.47 -21.26
CA PRO A 400 -2.89 -5.02 -20.72
C PRO A 400 -3.96 -6.11 -20.80
N GLN A 401 -4.66 -6.34 -19.69
CA GLN A 401 -5.73 -7.33 -19.61
C GLN A 401 -7.08 -6.65 -19.87
N GLU A 402 -7.41 -6.40 -21.14
CA GLU A 402 -8.56 -5.56 -21.52
C GLU A 402 -9.89 -6.08 -20.99
N GLY A 403 -10.13 -7.41 -20.96
CA GLY A 403 -11.34 -7.99 -20.37
C GLY A 403 -11.47 -7.63 -18.89
N TYR A 404 -10.39 -7.85 -18.14
CA TYR A 404 -10.30 -7.48 -16.73
C TYR A 404 -10.54 -5.98 -16.53
N ILE A 405 -9.82 -5.10 -17.24
CA ILE A 405 -9.95 -3.65 -17.10
C ILE A 405 -11.38 -3.18 -17.37
N ASN A 406 -12.01 -3.69 -18.43
CA ASN A 406 -13.37 -3.32 -18.79
C ASN A 406 -14.40 -3.76 -17.74
N SER A 407 -14.17 -4.87 -17.05
CA SER A 407 -15.04 -5.38 -15.98
C SER A 407 -15.03 -4.49 -14.73
N LEU A 408 -13.99 -3.67 -14.56
CA LEU A 408 -13.83 -2.80 -13.39
C LEU A 408 -14.72 -1.54 -13.41
N ARG A 409 -15.34 -1.22 -14.55
CA ARG A 409 -16.27 -0.10 -14.70
C ARG A 409 -15.71 1.26 -14.24
N LEU A 410 -14.42 1.48 -14.47
CA LEU A 410 -13.74 2.69 -13.97
C LEU A 410 -14.24 3.99 -14.63
N ASP A 411 -14.66 3.90 -15.89
CA ASP A 411 -15.12 5.01 -16.75
C ASP A 411 -16.65 5.24 -16.73
N LYS A 412 -17.40 4.52 -15.88
CA LYS A 412 -18.88 4.52 -15.88
C LYS A 412 -19.49 5.21 -14.67
#